data_47c6ff92cb8df9566896a6bbe543ff26
#
_entry.id   47c6ff92cb8df9566896a6bbe543ff26
#
_cell.length_a   1.000
_cell.length_b   1.000
_cell.length_c   1.000
_cell.angle_alpha   90.00
_cell.angle_beta   90.00
_cell.angle_gamma   90.00
#
_symmetry.space_group_name_H-M   'P 1'
#
loop_
_entity.id
_entity.type
_entity.pdbx_description
1 polymer ?
#
loop_
_entity_poly.entity_id
_entity_poly.type
_entity_poly.pdbx_seq_one_letter_code
_entity_poly.pdbx_strand_id
1 'polypeptide(L)'
;MLIVIAIVAVLISVAVPVLSSQLERSREAVDLANVRSAYAQVSTEALLGNTHVTVTVNLKQKQAGWQSVDPVNIGGIVHSKSVGDTDNWQGDAAPDGTCKVTYDETHGVVLTWSGTAAPIKPNSLPDTSVTGFFVMCYIKPIFGRTVR
;
A
#
# COMPACT_ATOMS: atom_id res chain seq x y z
N MET A 1 0.94 13.43 -47.84
CA MET A 1 1.67 13.46 -46.56
C MET A 1 0.94 14.29 -45.49
N LEU A 2 0.47 15.53 -45.80
CA LEU A 2 -0.21 16.40 -44.80
C LEU A 2 -1.47 15.80 -44.23
N ILE A 3 -2.28 15.09 -45.01
CA ILE A 3 -3.55 14.48 -44.54
C ILE A 3 -3.29 13.41 -43.50
N VAL A 4 -2.26 12.59 -43.65
CA VAL A 4 -1.91 11.54 -42.70
C VAL A 4 -1.50 12.14 -41.34
N ILE A 5 -0.69 13.19 -41.37
CA ILE A 5 -0.27 13.88 -40.12
C ILE A 5 -1.45 14.50 -39.41
N ALA A 6 -2.41 15.08 -40.15
CA ALA A 6 -3.63 15.66 -39.57
C ALA A 6 -4.49 14.60 -38.88
N ILE A 7 -4.67 13.42 -39.46
CA ILE A 7 -5.42 12.31 -38.88
C ILE A 7 -4.74 11.80 -37.61
N VAL A 8 -3.43 11.60 -37.64
CA VAL A 8 -2.65 11.15 -36.48
C VAL A 8 -2.73 12.15 -35.33
N ALA A 9 -2.63 13.46 -35.61
CA ALA A 9 -2.75 14.51 -34.61
C ALA A 9 -4.11 14.49 -33.89
N VAL A 10 -5.20 14.28 -34.62
CA VAL A 10 -6.55 14.16 -34.04
C VAL A 10 -6.65 12.92 -33.14
N LEU A 11 -6.13 11.77 -33.60
CA LEU A 11 -6.16 10.54 -32.78
C LEU A 11 -5.36 10.68 -31.50
N ILE A 12 -4.17 11.26 -31.53
CA ILE A 12 -3.35 11.50 -30.36
C ILE A 12 -4.02 12.46 -29.37
N SER A 13 -4.67 13.50 -29.87
CA SER A 13 -5.34 14.49 -29.01
C SER A 13 -6.41 13.90 -28.11
N VAL A 14 -7.08 12.83 -28.54
CA VAL A 14 -8.09 12.10 -27.75
C VAL A 14 -7.45 10.98 -26.93
N ALA A 15 -6.47 10.28 -27.48
CA ALA A 15 -5.87 9.11 -26.83
C ALA A 15 -5.08 9.47 -25.56
N VAL A 16 -4.31 10.57 -25.58
CA VAL A 16 -3.44 10.96 -24.45
C VAL A 16 -4.22 11.21 -23.15
N PRO A 17 -5.28 12.01 -23.09
CA PRO A 17 -6.00 12.27 -21.85
C PRO A 17 -6.69 11.00 -21.29
N VAL A 18 -7.20 10.14 -22.16
CA VAL A 18 -7.83 8.86 -21.75
C VAL A 18 -6.78 7.93 -21.13
N LEU A 19 -5.62 7.82 -21.77
CA LEU A 19 -4.54 6.95 -21.28
C LEU A 19 -4.04 7.42 -19.90
N SER A 20 -3.88 8.71 -19.69
CA SER A 20 -3.44 9.28 -18.42
C SER A 20 -4.37 8.93 -17.27
N SER A 21 -5.68 9.01 -17.49
CA SER A 21 -6.68 8.67 -16.47
C SER A 21 -6.68 7.16 -16.16
N GLN A 22 -6.51 6.32 -17.16
CA GLN A 22 -6.44 4.87 -16.96
C GLN A 22 -5.15 4.45 -16.21
N LEU A 23 -4.03 5.10 -16.50
CA LEU A 23 -2.78 4.88 -15.78
C LEU A 23 -2.91 5.23 -14.30
N GLU A 24 -3.59 6.33 -13.97
CA GLU A 24 -3.80 6.73 -12.58
C GLU A 24 -4.67 5.71 -11.84
N ARG A 25 -5.77 5.28 -12.42
CA ARG A 25 -6.62 4.22 -11.85
C ARG A 25 -5.85 2.91 -11.62
N SER A 26 -4.93 2.58 -12.53
CA SER A 26 -4.07 1.41 -12.36
C SER A 26 -3.10 1.56 -11.18
N ARG A 27 -2.51 2.75 -11.00
CA ARG A 27 -1.64 3.04 -9.86
C ARG A 27 -2.39 2.95 -8.54
N GLU A 28 -3.57 3.57 -8.45
CA GLU A 28 -4.44 3.49 -7.28
C GLU A 28 -4.81 2.04 -6.92
N ALA A 29 -5.13 1.22 -7.93
CA ALA A 29 -5.45 -0.18 -7.70
C ALA A 29 -4.27 -0.97 -7.10
N VAL A 30 -3.04 -0.68 -7.57
CA VAL A 30 -1.82 -1.28 -7.02
C VAL A 30 -1.57 -0.79 -5.59
N ASP A 31 -1.71 0.51 -5.34
CA ASP A 31 -1.52 1.10 -4.02
C ASP A 31 -2.51 0.53 -3.02
N LEU A 32 -3.78 0.42 -3.41
CA LEU A 32 -4.83 -0.19 -2.60
C LEU A 32 -4.55 -1.67 -2.29
N ALA A 33 -4.04 -2.43 -3.27
CA ALA A 33 -3.64 -3.83 -3.06
C ALA A 33 -2.49 -3.94 -2.06
N ASN A 34 -1.48 -3.07 -2.17
CA ASN A 34 -0.34 -3.04 -1.26
C ASN A 34 -0.76 -2.68 0.17
N VAL A 35 -1.64 -1.69 0.33
CA VAL A 35 -2.15 -1.30 1.65
C VAL A 35 -3.02 -2.41 2.27
N ARG A 36 -3.84 -3.09 1.48
CA ARG A 36 -4.59 -4.27 1.95
C ARG A 36 -3.66 -5.41 2.40
N SER A 37 -2.55 -5.63 1.69
CA SER A 37 -1.54 -6.60 2.11
C SER A 37 -0.88 -6.19 3.43
N ALA A 38 -0.52 -4.91 3.59
CA ALA A 38 0.02 -4.39 4.84
C ALA A 38 -0.98 -4.49 6.00
N TYR A 39 -2.25 -4.19 5.75
CA TYR A 39 -3.33 -4.39 6.72
C TYR A 39 -3.40 -5.84 7.20
N ALA A 40 -3.36 -6.80 6.27
CA ALA A 40 -3.41 -8.22 6.62
C ALA A 40 -2.17 -8.65 7.44
N GLN A 41 -0.99 -8.14 7.11
CA GLN A 41 0.23 -8.39 7.88
C GLN A 41 0.12 -7.87 9.31
N VAL A 42 -0.24 -6.60 9.49
CA VAL A 42 -0.39 -5.98 10.80
C VAL A 42 -1.46 -6.69 11.63
N SER A 43 -2.59 -7.06 11.00
CA SER A 43 -3.66 -7.81 11.67
C SER A 43 -3.18 -9.19 12.14
N THR A 44 -2.40 -9.90 11.32
CA THR A 44 -1.85 -11.21 11.68
C THR A 44 -0.87 -11.10 12.84
N GLU A 45 0.04 -10.13 12.81
CA GLU A 45 1.01 -9.91 13.88
C GLU A 45 0.32 -9.53 15.21
N ALA A 46 -0.72 -8.70 15.13
CA ALA A 46 -1.51 -8.34 16.31
C ALA A 46 -2.19 -9.57 16.95
N LEU A 47 -2.72 -10.48 16.13
CA LEU A 47 -3.29 -11.76 16.61
C LEU A 47 -2.25 -12.67 17.25
N LEU A 48 -0.99 -12.57 16.85
CA LEU A 48 0.13 -13.29 17.45
C LEU A 48 0.66 -12.63 18.75
N GLY A 49 0.08 -11.50 19.14
CA GLY A 49 0.46 -10.75 20.36
C GLY A 49 1.50 -9.66 20.11
N ASN A 50 1.89 -9.42 18.86
CA ASN A 50 2.82 -8.36 18.50
C ASN A 50 2.05 -7.09 18.10
N THR A 51 1.74 -6.24 19.09
CA THR A 51 0.92 -5.02 18.91
C THR A 51 1.72 -3.80 18.45
N HIS A 52 3.05 -3.89 18.35
CA HIS A 52 3.92 -2.76 17.98
C HIS A 52 4.37 -2.77 16.52
N VAL A 53 3.78 -3.64 15.69
CA VAL A 53 4.14 -3.74 14.27
C VAL A 53 3.66 -2.51 13.52
N THR A 54 4.55 -1.99 12.69
CA THR A 54 4.28 -0.88 11.79
C THR A 54 4.73 -1.27 10.39
N VAL A 55 3.84 -1.16 9.41
CA VAL A 55 4.15 -1.36 8.00
C VAL A 55 3.91 -0.06 7.25
N THR A 56 4.91 0.41 6.50
CA THR A 56 4.79 1.63 5.68
C THR A 56 4.76 1.25 4.21
N VAL A 57 3.75 1.70 3.50
CA VAL A 57 3.55 1.49 2.06
C VAL A 57 3.76 2.80 1.33
N ASN A 58 4.66 2.83 0.33
CA ASN A 58 4.86 3.97 -0.55
C ASN A 58 3.82 3.94 -1.67
N LEU A 59 3.14 5.05 -1.88
CA LEU A 59 2.12 5.20 -2.92
C LEU A 59 2.76 5.56 -4.26
N LYS A 60 2.16 5.09 -5.34
CA LYS A 60 2.58 5.33 -6.73
C LYS A 60 1.63 6.26 -7.47
N GLN A 61 0.47 6.56 -6.88
CA GLN A 61 -0.50 7.48 -7.46
C GLN A 61 0.10 8.89 -7.60
N LYS A 62 -0.35 9.62 -8.62
CA LYS A 62 0.11 10.98 -8.93
C LYS A 62 -0.96 12.04 -8.69
N GLN A 63 -2.16 11.62 -8.31
CA GLN A 63 -3.27 12.49 -7.95
C GLN A 63 -3.66 12.28 -6.50
N ALA A 64 -4.15 13.34 -5.86
CA ALA A 64 -4.62 13.27 -4.48
C ALA A 64 -5.99 12.60 -4.39
N GLY A 65 -6.20 11.82 -3.34
CA GLY A 65 -7.43 11.08 -3.10
C GLY A 65 -7.59 9.87 -4.03
N TRP A 66 -8.79 9.33 -4.07
CA TRP A 66 -9.14 8.15 -4.87
C TRP A 66 -10.01 8.56 -6.05
N GLN A 67 -9.56 8.27 -7.29
CA GLN A 67 -10.27 8.61 -8.52
C GLN A 67 -11.12 7.45 -9.06
N SER A 68 -10.72 6.22 -8.71
CA SER A 68 -11.33 5.01 -9.27
C SER A 68 -12.37 4.36 -8.36
N VAL A 69 -12.25 4.53 -7.05
CA VAL A 69 -13.11 3.88 -6.05
C VAL A 69 -13.53 4.87 -4.98
N ASP A 70 -14.83 5.03 -4.79
CA ASP A 70 -15.42 5.81 -3.70
C ASP A 70 -16.77 5.16 -3.33
N PRO A 71 -16.98 4.64 -2.11
CA PRO A 71 -16.06 4.60 -0.98
C PRO A 71 -14.96 3.53 -1.12
N VAL A 72 -13.81 3.80 -0.51
CA VAL A 72 -12.72 2.83 -0.35
C VAL A 72 -12.98 1.98 0.88
N ASN A 73 -12.77 0.67 0.77
CA ASN A 73 -12.86 -0.26 1.89
C ASN A 73 -11.57 -1.07 2.01
N ILE A 74 -10.95 -1.02 3.21
CA ILE A 74 -9.75 -1.77 3.55
C ILE A 74 -10.00 -2.47 4.88
N GLY A 75 -10.17 -3.80 4.85
CA GLY A 75 -10.35 -4.60 6.05
C GLY A 75 -11.58 -4.25 6.89
N GLY A 76 -12.63 -3.68 6.29
CA GLY A 76 -13.82 -3.21 6.98
C GLY A 76 -13.80 -1.73 7.34
N ILE A 77 -12.64 -1.06 7.24
CA ILE A 77 -12.53 0.39 7.41
C ILE A 77 -12.99 1.03 6.10
N VAL A 78 -14.04 1.84 6.18
CA VAL A 78 -14.64 2.52 5.03
C VAL A 78 -14.33 4.01 5.09
N HIS A 79 -13.80 4.54 4.01
CA HIS A 79 -13.54 5.96 3.83
C HIS A 79 -14.12 6.45 2.51
N SER A 80 -14.69 7.64 2.51
CA SER A 80 -15.19 8.32 1.31
C SER A 80 -14.96 9.82 1.42
N LYS A 81 -15.05 10.53 0.31
CA LYS A 81 -14.91 12.00 0.27
C LYS A 81 -15.92 12.72 1.16
N SER A 82 -17.03 12.07 1.52
CA SER A 82 -18.06 12.62 2.38
C SER A 82 -17.88 12.25 3.87
N VAL A 83 -17.04 11.25 4.16
CA VAL A 83 -16.70 10.83 5.51
C VAL A 83 -15.27 11.27 5.74
N GLY A 84 -15.05 12.21 6.63
CA GLY A 84 -13.72 12.68 6.99
C GLY A 84 -12.91 11.63 7.76
N ASP A 85 -11.84 12.07 8.40
CA ASP A 85 -10.99 11.23 9.22
C ASP A 85 -11.79 10.52 10.32
N THR A 86 -11.43 9.28 10.55
CA THR A 86 -11.96 8.43 11.63
C THR A 86 -10.80 7.94 12.49
N ASP A 87 -11.10 7.33 13.64
CA ASP A 87 -10.06 6.78 14.53
C ASP A 87 -9.14 5.76 13.80
N ASN A 88 -9.70 5.04 12.82
CA ASN A 88 -8.97 4.03 12.04
C ASN A 88 -8.46 4.54 10.68
N TRP A 89 -8.85 5.73 10.24
CA TRP A 89 -8.43 6.33 8.99
C TRP A 89 -8.09 7.79 9.18
N GLN A 90 -6.83 8.14 9.03
CA GLN A 90 -6.31 9.49 9.25
C GLN A 90 -5.62 10.01 7.98
N GLY A 91 -6.10 11.14 7.48
CA GLY A 91 -5.60 11.81 6.30
C GLY A 91 -6.02 11.17 4.97
N ASP A 92 -5.57 11.76 3.89
CA ASP A 92 -5.89 11.36 2.52
C ASP A 92 -4.66 10.86 1.76
N ALA A 93 -4.91 9.93 0.83
CA ALA A 93 -3.88 9.47 -0.08
C ALA A 93 -3.40 10.63 -0.97
N ALA A 94 -2.09 10.85 -1.00
CA ALA A 94 -1.48 11.96 -1.73
C ALA A 94 -0.49 11.47 -2.80
N PRO A 95 -0.17 12.30 -3.80
CA PRO A 95 0.80 11.96 -4.83
C PRO A 95 2.15 11.59 -4.23
N ASP A 96 2.69 10.44 -4.65
CA ASP A 96 3.97 9.90 -4.14
C ASP A 96 4.05 9.87 -2.60
N GLY A 97 2.91 9.77 -1.93
CA GLY A 97 2.78 9.75 -0.48
C GLY A 97 3.08 8.39 0.14
N THR A 98 2.76 8.26 1.41
CA THR A 98 2.89 7.00 2.15
C THR A 98 1.63 6.69 2.94
N CYS A 99 1.35 5.40 3.10
CA CYS A 99 0.37 4.91 4.06
C CYS A 99 1.10 4.13 5.15
N LYS A 100 0.99 4.57 6.37
CA LYS A 100 1.50 3.87 7.56
C LYS A 100 0.37 3.07 8.18
N VAL A 101 0.56 1.77 8.27
CA VAL A 101 -0.39 0.83 8.88
C VAL A 101 0.16 0.42 10.24
N THR A 102 -0.60 0.68 11.29
CA THR A 102 -0.23 0.37 12.69
C THR A 102 -1.38 -0.35 13.38
N TYR A 103 -1.10 -0.98 14.51
CA TYR A 103 -2.12 -1.54 15.37
C TYR A 103 -2.24 -0.69 16.64
N ASP A 104 -3.46 -0.40 17.03
CA ASP A 104 -3.82 0.25 18.28
C ASP A 104 -4.74 -0.67 19.09
N GLU A 105 -4.50 -0.80 20.40
CA GLU A 105 -5.26 -1.74 21.24
C GLU A 105 -6.74 -1.33 21.41
N THR A 106 -7.04 -0.05 21.21
CA THR A 106 -8.40 0.50 21.39
C THR A 106 -9.20 0.45 20.09
N HIS A 107 -8.55 0.77 18.96
CA HIS A 107 -9.19 0.96 17.66
C HIS A 107 -8.89 -0.17 16.66
N GLY A 108 -7.94 -1.05 16.99
CA GLY A 108 -7.48 -2.09 16.07
C GLY A 108 -6.47 -1.55 15.05
N VAL A 109 -6.59 -1.93 13.78
CA VAL A 109 -5.68 -1.44 12.75
C VAL A 109 -6.02 0.00 12.36
N VAL A 110 -5.00 0.85 12.33
CA VAL A 110 -5.09 2.27 11.98
C VAL A 110 -4.27 2.54 10.72
N LEU A 111 -4.87 3.26 9.79
CA LEU A 111 -4.29 3.70 8.53
C LEU A 111 -4.00 5.20 8.60
N THR A 112 -2.74 5.59 8.52
CA THR A 112 -2.33 7.02 8.51
C THR A 112 -1.72 7.35 7.15
N TRP A 113 -2.34 8.27 6.43
CA TRP A 113 -1.90 8.72 5.12
C TRP A 113 -1.09 9.99 5.24
N SER A 114 0.00 10.11 4.50
CA SER A 114 0.85 11.31 4.48
C SER A 114 1.27 11.68 3.06
N GLY A 115 1.33 13.00 2.83
CA GLY A 115 1.50 13.59 1.50
C GLY A 115 2.90 13.61 0.93
N THR A 116 3.90 12.98 1.58
CA THR A 116 5.26 12.93 1.03
C THR A 116 5.85 11.56 1.30
N ALA A 117 6.29 10.88 0.24
CA ALA A 117 7.07 9.66 0.42
C ALA A 117 8.27 9.97 1.32
N ALA A 118 8.38 9.27 2.45
CA ALA A 118 9.57 9.38 3.28
C ALA A 118 10.79 9.04 2.39
N PRO A 119 11.83 9.88 2.34
CA PRO A 119 13.02 9.54 1.59
C PRO A 119 13.55 8.22 2.14
N ILE A 120 13.59 7.21 1.28
CA ILE A 120 14.22 5.93 1.61
C ILE A 120 15.69 6.25 1.86
N LYS A 121 16.09 6.30 3.13
CA LYS A 121 17.51 6.35 3.47
C LYS A 121 18.13 5.07 2.90
N PRO A 122 19.11 5.15 1.99
CA PRO A 122 19.69 3.97 1.36
C PRO A 122 20.43 3.04 2.34
N ASN A 123 20.44 3.34 3.61
CA ASN A 123 21.13 2.60 4.69
C ASN A 123 20.23 2.21 5.87
N SER A 124 18.91 2.35 5.79
CA SER A 124 18.07 1.59 6.70
C SER A 124 17.93 0.19 6.10
N LEU A 125 18.77 -0.73 6.57
CA LEU A 125 18.42 -2.14 6.47
C LEU A 125 16.95 -2.27 6.92
N PRO A 126 16.13 -3.03 6.19
CA PRO A 126 14.79 -3.34 6.70
C PRO A 126 15.01 -3.87 8.11
N ASP A 127 14.26 -3.29 9.05
CA ASP A 127 14.27 -3.76 10.43
C ASP A 127 14.04 -5.27 10.38
N THR A 128 15.09 -6.02 10.73
CA THR A 128 15.18 -7.47 10.60
C THR A 128 14.22 -8.20 11.55
N SER A 129 13.36 -7.49 12.24
CA SER A 129 12.38 -8.09 13.13
C SER A 129 11.29 -8.89 12.39
N VAL A 130 11.05 -8.62 11.09
CA VAL A 130 10.03 -9.33 10.31
C VAL A 130 10.63 -10.42 9.41
N THR A 131 11.92 -10.32 9.03
CA THR A 131 12.56 -11.30 8.14
C THR A 131 13.10 -12.54 8.89
N GLY A 132 13.24 -12.47 10.21
CA GLY A 132 13.75 -13.58 11.02
C GLY A 132 12.80 -14.77 11.17
N PHE A 133 11.49 -14.56 10.98
CA PHE A 133 10.52 -15.64 11.22
C PHE A 133 10.25 -16.52 9.99
N PHE A 134 10.49 -16.01 8.78
CA PHE A 134 10.20 -16.77 7.56
C PHE A 134 11.32 -17.72 7.13
N VAL A 135 12.56 -17.49 7.59
CA VAL A 135 13.71 -18.34 7.22
C VAL A 135 13.91 -19.51 8.20
N MET A 136 13.36 -19.42 9.40
CA MET A 136 13.63 -20.43 10.44
C MET A 136 12.69 -21.65 10.41
N CYS A 137 11.68 -21.65 9.56
CA CYS A 137 10.77 -22.79 9.40
C CYS A 137 11.21 -23.84 8.36
N TYR A 138 12.31 -23.61 7.61
CA TYR A 138 12.67 -24.51 6.50
C TYR A 138 13.96 -25.31 6.65
N ILE A 139 14.70 -25.18 7.76
CA ILE A 139 15.90 -26.02 8.00
C ILE A 139 15.88 -26.56 9.43
N LYS A 140 15.10 -27.61 9.65
CA LYS A 140 15.38 -28.54 10.73
C LYS A 140 16.05 -29.77 10.12
N PRO A 141 17.37 -29.93 10.22
CA PRO A 141 18.00 -31.15 9.79
C PRO A 141 17.60 -32.29 10.74
N ILE A 142 17.01 -33.30 10.17
CA ILE A 142 16.89 -34.64 10.75
C ILE A 142 18.30 -35.19 10.82
N PHE A 143 18.97 -35.04 11.94
CA PHE A 143 20.13 -35.91 12.24
C PHE A 143 20.38 -35.96 13.74
N GLY A 144 20.40 -37.19 14.26
CA GLY A 144 21.03 -37.46 15.55
C GLY A 144 20.26 -38.39 16.49
N ARG A 145 19.90 -39.58 16.02
CA ARG A 145 19.68 -40.70 16.93
C ARG A 145 21.05 -41.33 17.21
N THR A 146 21.62 -41.13 18.36
CA THR A 146 22.75 -41.96 18.86
C THR A 146 22.26 -42.75 20.04
N VAL A 147 22.34 -44.04 19.85
CA VAL A 147 22.14 -45.11 20.83
C VAL A 147 23.35 -45.15 21.77
N ARG A 148 23.07 -45.11 23.04
CA ARG A 148 23.73 -45.93 24.10
C ARG A 148 22.97 -45.78 25.41
#